data_d9356d89a716cca59e42a5c2a0fe8602
#
_entry.id   d9356d89a716cca59e42a5c2a0fe8602
#
_cell.length_a   1.000
_cell.length_b   1.000
_cell.length_c   1.000
_cell.angle_alpha   90.00
_cell.angle_beta   90.00
_cell.angle_gamma   90.00
#
_symmetry.space_group_name_H-M   'P 1'
#
loop_
_entity.id
_entity.type
_entity.pdbx_description
1 polymer ?
#
loop_
_entity_poly.entity_id
_entity_poly.type
_entity_poly.pdbx_seq_one_letter_code
_entity_poly.pdbx_strand_id
1 'polypeptide(L)'
;MDGTIEIAHQEIGKSVSRDQGKKESASMGIIDSCSVRMNATSGIQRGIDGNKKIKGLKRHVIVDSLGLIIDVVVQAANIHDSKGATQVLEKLNGSKYDEPNLQQIFADAGYRGKLIKWVKEKLKMNMTIVKRTDKTIKWAVQPKCWIIERTFAWLLNFRRLVINYERTPESAISYIYLAMMCLMVKNIN
;
A
#
# COMPACT_ATOMS: atom_id res chain seq x y z
N MET A 1 19.96 2.95 -0.54
CA MET A 1 19.55 2.72 0.87
C MET A 1 19.89 1.30 1.22
N ASP A 2 20.33 1.05 2.44
CA ASP A 2 20.73 -0.28 2.94
C ASP A 2 19.56 -1.17 3.42
N GLY A 3 18.32 -0.71 3.30
CA GLY A 3 17.13 -1.44 3.73
C GLY A 3 16.83 -1.40 5.25
N THR A 4 17.63 -0.72 6.04
CA THR A 4 17.49 -0.70 7.51
C THR A 4 16.11 -0.24 7.99
N ILE A 5 15.54 0.81 7.37
CA ILE A 5 14.20 1.33 7.73
C ILE A 5 13.12 0.29 7.43
N GLU A 6 13.25 -0.40 6.31
CA GLU A 6 12.32 -1.44 5.87
C GLU A 6 12.33 -2.64 6.84
N ILE A 7 13.53 -3.09 7.22
CA ILE A 7 13.73 -4.17 8.21
C ILE A 7 13.15 -3.76 9.57
N ALA A 8 13.47 -2.56 10.07
CA ALA A 8 12.92 -2.07 11.35
C ALA A 8 11.40 -1.99 11.32
N HIS A 9 10.80 -1.51 10.24
CA HIS A 9 9.36 -1.47 10.06
C HIS A 9 8.73 -2.87 10.15
N GLN A 10 9.32 -3.86 9.48
CA GLN A 10 8.83 -5.23 9.49
C GLN A 10 8.90 -5.85 10.89
N GLU A 11 10.01 -5.68 11.61
CA GLU A 11 10.16 -6.23 12.97
C GLU A 11 9.16 -5.61 13.96
N ILE A 12 8.92 -4.30 13.89
CA ILE A 12 7.89 -3.64 14.69
C ILE A 12 6.50 -4.17 14.31
N GLY A 13 6.22 -4.34 13.01
CA GLY A 13 4.95 -4.89 12.52
C GLY A 13 4.67 -6.31 13.03
N LYS A 14 5.69 -7.19 13.07
CA LYS A 14 5.58 -8.53 13.65
C LYS A 14 5.24 -8.46 15.14
N SER A 15 5.87 -7.54 15.89
CA SER A 15 5.57 -7.35 17.31
C SER A 15 4.11 -6.93 17.51
N VAL A 16 3.64 -5.91 16.77
CA VAL A 16 2.24 -5.47 16.84
C VAL A 16 1.27 -6.60 16.51
N SER A 17 1.58 -7.41 15.49
CA SER A 17 0.73 -8.54 15.11
C SER A 17 0.62 -9.57 16.25
N ARG A 18 1.72 -9.89 16.92
CA ARG A 18 1.73 -10.76 18.11
C ARG A 18 0.88 -10.21 19.25
N ASP A 19 1.05 -8.93 19.56
CA ASP A 19 0.32 -8.26 20.65
C ASP A 19 -1.19 -8.23 20.39
N GLN A 20 -1.59 -8.20 19.10
CA GLN A 20 -2.98 -8.32 18.66
C GLN A 20 -3.47 -9.77 18.51
N GLY A 21 -2.71 -10.76 18.99
CA GLY A 21 -3.06 -12.19 18.93
C GLY A 21 -3.09 -12.75 17.50
N LYS A 22 -2.36 -12.15 16.55
CA LYS A 22 -2.26 -12.60 15.16
C LYS A 22 -0.91 -13.26 14.88
N LYS A 23 -0.84 -13.97 13.76
CA LYS A 23 0.44 -14.48 13.25
C LYS A 23 1.33 -13.33 12.80
N GLU A 24 2.63 -13.46 12.97
CA GLU A 24 3.62 -12.46 12.55
C GLU A 24 3.60 -12.21 11.05
N SER A 25 3.40 -13.27 10.26
CA SER A 25 3.27 -13.19 8.80
C SER A 25 1.81 -13.06 8.40
N ALA A 26 1.52 -12.11 7.53
CA ALA A 26 0.20 -11.87 6.97
C ALA A 26 -0.25 -13.03 6.08
N SER A 27 -1.51 -13.46 6.21
CA SER A 27 -2.13 -14.46 5.33
C SER A 27 -2.90 -13.82 4.18
N MET A 28 -3.25 -12.55 4.32
CA MET A 28 -3.96 -11.75 3.32
C MET A 28 -3.39 -10.34 3.22
N GLY A 29 -3.40 -9.80 2.01
CA GLY A 29 -3.08 -8.42 1.72
C GLY A 29 -4.25 -7.68 1.06
N ILE A 30 -4.31 -6.38 1.24
CA ILE A 30 -5.24 -5.50 0.58
C ILE A 30 -4.42 -4.46 -0.18
N ILE A 31 -4.65 -4.35 -1.49
CA ILE A 31 -3.91 -3.42 -2.35
C ILE A 31 -4.79 -2.29 -2.81
N ASP A 32 -4.25 -1.08 -2.76
CA ASP A 32 -4.85 0.13 -3.37
C ASP A 32 -3.80 1.20 -3.65
N SER A 33 -4.21 2.29 -4.27
CA SER A 33 -3.36 3.42 -4.62
C SER A 33 -3.90 4.77 -4.12
N CYS A 34 -2.99 5.61 -3.67
CA CYS A 34 -3.28 6.99 -3.28
C CYS A 34 -2.41 7.98 -4.06
N SER A 35 -3.06 8.92 -4.76
CA SER A 35 -2.36 10.00 -5.46
C SER A 35 -2.12 11.17 -4.52
N VAL A 36 -0.89 11.69 -4.49
CA VAL A 36 -0.48 12.82 -3.66
C VAL A 36 0.16 13.91 -4.50
N ARG A 37 -0.10 15.17 -4.14
CA ARG A 37 0.56 16.31 -4.76
C ARG A 37 2.06 16.28 -4.46
N MET A 38 2.81 16.90 -5.33
CA MET A 38 4.27 16.98 -5.22
C MET A 38 4.73 18.42 -5.22
N ASN A 39 5.68 18.76 -4.37
CA ASN A 39 6.30 20.07 -4.35
C ASN A 39 7.10 20.29 -5.65
N ALA A 40 7.24 21.54 -6.07
CA ALA A 40 7.95 21.93 -7.28
C ALA A 40 9.43 21.53 -7.27
N THR A 41 10.07 21.49 -6.11
CA THR A 41 11.49 21.15 -5.93
C THR A 41 11.80 19.67 -5.83
N SER A 42 10.79 18.80 -5.82
CA SER A 42 10.98 17.35 -5.81
C SER A 42 11.63 16.87 -7.10
N GLY A 43 12.65 16.02 -7.01
CA GLY A 43 13.38 15.45 -8.14
C GLY A 43 12.71 14.25 -8.82
N ILE A 44 11.63 13.72 -8.23
CA ILE A 44 10.95 12.52 -8.76
C ILE A 44 10.12 12.91 -10.01
N GLN A 45 10.11 12.04 -11.00
CA GLN A 45 9.26 12.21 -12.18
C GLN A 45 7.79 12.29 -11.76
N ARG A 46 7.14 13.41 -12.06
CA ARG A 46 5.73 13.65 -11.76
C ARG A 46 4.84 13.29 -12.93
N GLY A 47 3.61 12.87 -12.61
CA GLY A 47 2.56 12.64 -13.60
C GLY A 47 1.25 13.32 -13.20
N ILE A 48 0.22 13.18 -14.03
CA ILE A 48 -1.13 13.66 -13.72
C ILE A 48 -2.04 12.44 -13.63
N ASP A 49 -2.67 12.25 -12.46
CA ASP A 49 -3.78 11.31 -12.31
C ASP A 49 -5.03 11.94 -12.95
N GLY A 50 -5.40 11.41 -14.10
CA GLY A 50 -6.54 11.93 -14.88
C GLY A 50 -7.88 11.82 -14.16
N ASN A 51 -8.06 10.80 -13.30
CA ASN A 51 -9.29 10.58 -12.55
C ASN A 51 -9.42 11.53 -11.36
N LYS A 52 -8.34 11.68 -10.58
CA LYS A 52 -8.32 12.51 -9.37
C LYS A 52 -7.90 13.96 -9.65
N LYS A 53 -7.46 14.27 -10.88
CA LYS A 53 -6.91 15.58 -11.30
C LYS A 53 -5.76 16.07 -10.41
N ILE A 54 -4.94 15.14 -9.94
CA ILE A 54 -3.79 15.41 -9.07
C ILE A 54 -2.51 15.32 -9.90
N LYS A 55 -1.73 16.40 -9.91
CA LYS A 55 -0.36 16.42 -10.45
C LYS A 55 0.62 16.05 -9.34
N GLY A 56 1.31 14.91 -9.48
CA GLY A 56 2.22 14.43 -8.44
C GLY A 56 2.62 12.98 -8.61
N LEU A 57 2.55 12.26 -7.52
CA LEU A 57 2.93 10.85 -7.39
C LEU A 57 1.73 9.99 -7.01
N LYS A 58 1.85 8.70 -7.27
CA LYS A 58 0.93 7.67 -6.81
C LYS A 58 1.69 6.67 -5.94
N ARG A 59 1.14 6.41 -4.76
CA ARG A 59 1.63 5.42 -3.80
C ARG A 59 0.77 4.17 -3.98
N HIS A 60 1.37 3.08 -4.42
CA HIS A 60 0.73 1.77 -4.46
C HIS A 60 1.13 1.02 -3.20
N VAL A 61 0.17 0.64 -2.39
CA VAL A 61 0.39 0.11 -1.06
C VAL A 61 -0.31 -1.24 -0.92
N ILE A 62 0.35 -2.18 -0.25
CA ILE A 62 -0.27 -3.41 0.23
C ILE A 62 -0.26 -3.35 1.76
N VAL A 63 -1.41 -3.60 2.38
CA VAL A 63 -1.56 -3.67 3.82
C VAL A 63 -2.11 -5.03 4.26
N ASP A 64 -1.83 -5.42 5.49
CA ASP A 64 -2.41 -6.60 6.11
C ASP A 64 -3.84 -6.35 6.65
N SER A 65 -4.38 -7.29 7.40
CA SER A 65 -5.70 -7.21 8.03
C SER A 65 -5.80 -6.20 9.17
N LEU A 66 -4.69 -5.72 9.71
CA LEU A 66 -4.61 -4.65 10.72
C LEU A 66 -4.48 -3.27 10.07
N GLY A 67 -4.16 -3.21 8.77
CA GLY A 67 -3.84 -1.98 8.05
C GLY A 67 -2.36 -1.62 8.15
N LEU A 68 -1.52 -2.53 8.61
CA LEU A 68 -0.06 -2.34 8.62
C LEU A 68 0.47 -2.53 7.20
N ILE A 69 1.41 -1.67 6.80
CA ILE A 69 1.99 -1.73 5.46
C ILE A 69 2.87 -2.98 5.34
N ILE A 70 2.57 -3.82 4.36
CA ILE A 70 3.44 -4.95 3.96
C ILE A 70 4.48 -4.45 2.99
N ASP A 71 4.05 -3.74 1.94
CA ASP A 71 4.96 -3.16 0.96
C ASP A 71 4.38 -1.92 0.28
N VAL A 72 5.25 -1.08 -0.29
CA VAL A 72 4.88 0.15 -0.97
C VAL A 72 5.80 0.47 -2.14
N VAL A 73 5.22 1.00 -3.20
CA VAL A 73 5.92 1.57 -4.35
C VAL A 73 5.41 2.97 -4.63
N VAL A 74 6.32 3.88 -4.96
CA VAL A 74 6.01 5.27 -5.30
C VAL A 74 6.44 5.54 -6.74
N GLN A 75 5.52 6.09 -7.55
CA GLN A 75 5.76 6.37 -8.96
C GLN A 75 4.94 7.58 -9.45
N ALA A 76 5.15 7.98 -10.70
CA ALA A 76 4.42 9.10 -11.31
C ALA A 76 2.89 8.83 -11.31
N ALA A 77 2.08 9.85 -11.01
CA ALA A 77 0.63 9.69 -10.83
C ALA A 77 -0.14 9.29 -12.11
N ASN A 78 0.46 9.44 -13.29
CA ASN A 78 -0.13 9.01 -14.58
C ASN A 78 -0.02 7.49 -14.81
N ILE A 79 0.74 6.77 -14.00
CA ILE A 79 0.83 5.32 -14.12
C ILE A 79 -0.49 4.69 -13.69
N HIS A 80 -1.02 3.80 -14.53
CA HIS A 80 -2.29 3.11 -14.26
C HIS A 80 -2.17 2.18 -13.05
N ASP A 81 -3.25 2.10 -12.25
CA ASP A 81 -3.25 1.35 -10.99
C ASP A 81 -2.83 -0.11 -11.16
N SER A 82 -3.27 -0.79 -12.23
CA SER A 82 -2.86 -2.16 -12.53
C SER A 82 -1.36 -2.32 -12.79
N LYS A 83 -0.71 -1.31 -13.43
CA LYS A 83 0.75 -1.33 -13.64
C LYS A 83 1.51 -1.15 -12.34
N GLY A 84 1.09 -0.19 -11.51
CA GLY A 84 1.69 0.04 -10.22
C GLY A 84 1.48 -1.13 -9.26
N ALA A 85 0.31 -1.77 -9.33
CA ALA A 85 0.05 -3.01 -8.60
C ALA A 85 1.02 -4.13 -8.98
N THR A 86 1.32 -4.30 -10.27
CA THR A 86 2.30 -5.30 -10.71
C THR A 86 3.66 -5.04 -10.05
N GLN A 87 4.12 -3.79 -10.02
CA GLN A 87 5.42 -3.45 -9.44
C GLN A 87 5.51 -3.71 -7.93
N VAL A 88 4.48 -3.31 -7.16
CA VAL A 88 4.48 -3.55 -5.71
C VAL A 88 4.35 -5.06 -5.40
N LEU A 89 3.62 -5.80 -6.20
CA LEU A 89 3.49 -7.25 -6.07
C LEU A 89 4.77 -7.99 -6.50
N GLU A 90 5.49 -7.50 -7.49
CA GLU A 90 6.82 -8.04 -7.87
C GLU A 90 7.84 -7.80 -6.76
N LYS A 91 7.85 -6.60 -6.18
CA LYS A 91 8.71 -6.27 -5.03
C LYS A 91 8.41 -7.21 -3.86
N LEU A 92 7.14 -7.37 -3.51
CA LEU A 92 6.68 -8.31 -2.49
C LEU A 92 7.14 -9.75 -2.77
N ASN A 93 7.11 -10.20 -4.01
CA ASN A 93 7.57 -11.55 -4.36
C ASN A 93 9.09 -11.71 -4.23
N GLY A 94 9.86 -10.64 -4.41
CA GLY A 94 11.30 -10.60 -4.15
C GLY A 94 11.63 -10.67 -2.67
N SER A 95 10.77 -10.12 -1.81
CA SER A 95 10.84 -10.15 -0.35
C SER A 95 10.01 -11.29 0.28
N LYS A 96 9.74 -12.35 -0.46
CA LYS A 96 8.86 -13.46 -0.07
C LYS A 96 9.26 -14.16 1.25
N TYR A 97 10.49 -13.96 1.71
CA TYR A 97 10.95 -14.47 2.99
C TYR A 97 10.27 -13.80 4.19
N ASP A 98 9.74 -12.58 4.01
CA ASP A 98 9.14 -11.80 5.10
C ASP A 98 7.64 -12.09 5.26
N GLU A 99 6.94 -12.53 4.19
CA GLU A 99 5.52 -12.86 4.19
C GLU A 99 5.21 -14.22 3.56
N PRO A 100 5.75 -15.34 4.11
CA PRO A 100 5.63 -16.66 3.50
C PRO A 100 4.20 -17.20 3.48
N ASN A 101 3.32 -16.68 4.33
CA ASN A 101 1.93 -17.12 4.46
C ASN A 101 0.95 -16.32 3.60
N LEU A 102 1.42 -15.28 2.88
CA LEU A 102 0.55 -14.45 2.07
C LEU A 102 0.04 -15.20 0.84
N GLN A 103 -1.24 -15.53 0.84
CA GLN A 103 -1.89 -16.35 -0.21
C GLN A 103 -3.03 -15.61 -0.91
N GLN A 104 -3.56 -14.56 -0.28
CA GLN A 104 -4.76 -13.90 -0.76
C GLN A 104 -4.54 -12.38 -0.84
N ILE A 105 -4.83 -11.79 -2.00
CA ILE A 105 -4.85 -10.34 -2.22
C ILE A 105 -6.29 -9.88 -2.47
N PHE A 106 -6.70 -8.81 -1.82
CA PHE A 106 -7.96 -8.12 -2.08
C PHE A 106 -7.69 -6.78 -2.75
N ALA A 107 -8.50 -6.43 -3.73
CA ALA A 107 -8.40 -5.16 -4.45
C ALA A 107 -9.78 -4.66 -4.86
N ASP A 108 -9.88 -3.39 -5.18
CA ASP A 108 -11.11 -2.80 -5.71
C ASP A 108 -11.33 -3.15 -7.20
N ALA A 109 -12.43 -2.64 -7.76
CA ALA A 109 -12.82 -2.89 -9.14
C ALA A 109 -11.84 -2.31 -10.19
N GLY A 110 -10.98 -1.36 -9.82
CA GLY A 110 -9.95 -0.77 -10.69
C GLY A 110 -8.86 -1.74 -11.10
N TYR A 111 -8.68 -2.82 -10.33
CA TYR A 111 -7.64 -3.83 -10.54
C TYR A 111 -8.10 -5.06 -11.35
N ARG A 112 -9.26 -4.99 -12.01
CA ARG A 112 -9.81 -6.10 -12.82
C ARG A 112 -8.94 -6.41 -14.04
N GLY A 113 -9.15 -7.61 -14.59
CA GLY A 113 -8.61 -8.00 -15.89
C GLY A 113 -7.32 -8.81 -15.78
N LYS A 114 -6.32 -8.46 -16.59
CA LYS A 114 -5.09 -9.26 -16.76
C LYS A 114 -4.28 -9.45 -15.48
N LEU A 115 -4.40 -8.52 -14.52
CA LEU A 115 -3.66 -8.57 -13.26
C LEU A 115 -4.02 -9.80 -12.43
N ILE A 116 -5.30 -10.19 -12.38
CA ILE A 116 -5.76 -11.36 -11.61
C ILE A 116 -5.08 -12.65 -12.12
N LYS A 117 -5.07 -12.80 -13.44
CA LYS A 117 -4.41 -13.96 -14.08
C LYS A 117 -2.91 -13.95 -13.81
N TRP A 118 -2.28 -12.79 -13.95
CA TRP A 118 -0.86 -12.61 -13.71
C TRP A 118 -0.47 -12.94 -12.25
N VAL A 119 -1.22 -12.46 -11.25
CA VAL A 119 -1.01 -12.78 -9.82
C VAL A 119 -1.07 -14.29 -9.59
N LYS A 120 -2.08 -14.96 -10.14
CA LYS A 120 -2.24 -16.41 -10.00
C LYS A 120 -1.10 -17.20 -10.65
N GLU A 121 -0.69 -16.82 -11.86
CA GLU A 121 0.33 -17.55 -12.63
C GLU A 121 1.75 -17.28 -12.11
N LYS A 122 2.08 -16.03 -11.80
CA LYS A 122 3.44 -15.64 -11.43
C LYS A 122 3.73 -15.72 -9.93
N LEU A 123 2.76 -15.31 -9.10
CA LEU A 123 2.96 -15.22 -7.66
C LEU A 123 2.38 -16.43 -6.92
N LYS A 124 1.57 -17.26 -7.59
CA LYS A 124 0.85 -18.39 -6.97
C LYS A 124 -0.08 -17.96 -5.84
N MET A 125 -0.58 -16.73 -5.90
CA MET A 125 -1.53 -16.15 -4.96
C MET A 125 -2.92 -16.01 -5.59
N ASN A 126 -3.96 -15.97 -4.77
CA ASN A 126 -5.30 -15.65 -5.21
C ASN A 126 -5.54 -14.13 -5.13
N MET A 127 -6.22 -13.57 -6.12
CA MET A 127 -6.64 -12.17 -6.10
C MET A 127 -8.15 -12.08 -6.23
N THR A 128 -8.78 -11.47 -5.24
CA THR A 128 -10.23 -11.26 -5.20
C THR A 128 -10.56 -9.79 -5.37
N ILE A 129 -11.39 -9.50 -6.38
CA ILE A 129 -11.93 -8.15 -6.57
C ILE A 129 -13.16 -7.97 -5.70
N VAL A 130 -13.06 -7.03 -4.76
CA VAL A 130 -14.18 -6.66 -3.90
C VAL A 130 -15.16 -5.80 -4.70
N LYS A 131 -16.41 -6.25 -4.80
CA LYS A 131 -17.49 -5.52 -5.47
C LYS A 131 -18.33 -4.78 -4.43
N ARG A 132 -18.87 -3.62 -4.79
CA ARG A 132 -19.95 -2.99 -4.02
C ARG A 132 -21.13 -3.94 -3.97
N THR A 133 -21.57 -4.26 -2.77
CA THR A 133 -22.69 -5.17 -2.53
C THR A 133 -24.04 -4.51 -2.80
N ASP A 134 -24.12 -3.20 -2.72
CA ASP A 134 -25.36 -2.47 -2.87
C ASP A 134 -25.21 -1.30 -3.85
N LYS A 135 -25.99 -1.34 -4.95
CA LYS A 135 -26.01 -0.28 -5.97
C LYS A 135 -26.93 0.89 -5.60
N THR A 136 -27.79 0.71 -4.62
CA THR A 136 -28.80 1.69 -4.21
C THR A 136 -28.27 2.72 -3.21
N ILE A 137 -27.24 2.37 -2.45
CA ILE A 137 -26.60 3.27 -1.48
C ILE A 137 -25.47 4.01 -2.17
N LYS A 138 -25.56 5.34 -2.26
CA LYS A 138 -24.52 6.20 -2.88
C LYS A 138 -23.16 6.06 -2.22
N TRP A 139 -23.13 5.71 -0.94
CA TRP A 139 -21.90 5.51 -0.17
C TRP A 139 -22.03 4.24 0.69
N ALA A 140 -21.29 3.20 0.36
CA ALA A 140 -21.20 1.97 1.14
C ALA A 140 -19.73 1.60 1.34
N VAL A 141 -19.38 1.29 2.59
CA VAL A 141 -18.05 0.79 2.93
C VAL A 141 -17.83 -0.57 2.25
N GLN A 142 -16.83 -0.67 1.40
CA GLN A 142 -16.50 -1.94 0.74
C GLN A 142 -15.85 -2.89 1.76
N PRO A 143 -16.35 -4.12 1.91
CA PRO A 143 -15.74 -5.10 2.80
C PRO A 143 -14.24 -5.22 2.53
N LYS A 144 -13.42 -5.12 3.58
CA LYS A 144 -11.95 -5.14 3.56
C LYS A 144 -11.26 -3.93 2.94
N CYS A 145 -11.75 -3.33 1.83
CA CYS A 145 -11.11 -2.15 1.23
C CYS A 145 -11.04 -0.95 2.18
N TRP A 146 -11.99 -0.80 3.11
CA TRP A 146 -11.95 0.26 4.12
C TRP A 146 -10.68 0.24 4.98
N ILE A 147 -10.03 -0.95 5.12
CA ILE A 147 -8.81 -1.10 5.92
C ILE A 147 -7.68 -0.27 5.30
N ILE A 148 -7.46 -0.39 3.99
CA ILE A 148 -6.41 0.37 3.32
C ILE A 148 -6.78 1.85 3.19
N GLU A 149 -8.08 2.19 3.02
CA GLU A 149 -8.55 3.58 3.06
C GLU A 149 -8.26 4.23 4.42
N ARG A 150 -8.49 3.49 5.51
CA ARG A 150 -8.10 3.90 6.87
C ARG A 150 -6.59 4.11 7.00
N THR A 151 -5.79 3.22 6.44
CA THR A 151 -4.32 3.37 6.45
C THR A 151 -3.90 4.64 5.72
N PHE A 152 -4.49 4.95 4.56
CA PHE A 152 -4.23 6.22 3.88
C PHE A 152 -4.63 7.42 4.73
N ALA A 153 -5.78 7.37 5.41
CA ALA A 153 -6.20 8.43 6.32
C ALA A 153 -5.20 8.63 7.47
N TRP A 154 -4.68 7.55 8.06
CA TRP A 154 -3.64 7.63 9.08
C TRP A 154 -2.36 8.29 8.56
N LEU A 155 -1.90 7.93 7.37
CA LEU A 155 -0.71 8.52 6.76
C LEU A 155 -0.88 10.01 6.46
N LEU A 156 -2.10 10.46 6.12
CA LEU A 156 -2.38 11.88 5.86
C LEU A 156 -2.33 12.74 7.13
N ASN A 157 -2.34 12.17 8.34
CA ASN A 157 -2.09 12.91 9.58
C ASN A 157 -0.62 13.36 9.70
N PHE A 158 0.28 12.78 8.92
CA PHE A 158 1.68 13.22 8.85
C PHE A 158 1.84 14.30 7.80
N ARG A 159 2.04 15.54 8.22
CA ARG A 159 2.15 16.72 7.34
C ARG A 159 3.05 16.48 6.12
N ARG A 160 4.17 15.78 6.30
CA ARG A 160 5.13 15.50 5.22
C ARG A 160 4.63 14.49 4.19
N LEU A 161 3.56 13.74 4.50
CA LEU A 161 2.94 12.80 3.59
C LEU A 161 1.70 13.37 2.86
N VAL A 162 1.18 14.53 3.26
CA VAL A 162 0.06 15.21 2.56
C VAL A 162 0.52 15.74 1.19
N ILE A 163 1.73 16.29 1.14
CA ILE A 163 2.42 16.70 -0.09
C ILE A 163 3.78 16.03 -0.08
N ASN A 164 4.20 15.49 -1.23
CA ASN A 164 5.53 14.89 -1.34
C ASN A 164 6.60 15.97 -1.54
N TYR A 165 7.57 15.99 -0.64
CA TYR A 165 8.74 16.88 -0.69
C TYR A 165 10.02 16.13 -1.09
N GLU A 166 9.95 14.80 -1.17
CA GLU A 166 11.11 13.96 -1.33
C GLU A 166 11.69 14.04 -2.76
N ARG A 167 13.00 13.88 -2.85
CA ARG A 167 13.74 13.98 -4.12
C ARG A 167 13.85 12.66 -4.85
N THR A 168 13.74 11.53 -4.13
CA THR A 168 13.81 10.19 -4.70
C THR A 168 12.62 9.32 -4.23
N PRO A 169 12.22 8.32 -5.03
CA PRO A 169 11.18 7.37 -4.62
C PRO A 169 11.52 6.65 -3.32
N GLU A 170 12.79 6.28 -3.13
CA GLU A 170 13.28 5.56 -1.95
C GLU A 170 13.11 6.41 -0.69
N SER A 171 13.45 7.71 -0.76
CA SER A 171 13.24 8.64 0.34
C SER A 171 11.73 8.77 0.67
N ALA A 172 10.88 8.87 -0.35
CA ALA A 172 9.43 8.92 -0.15
C ALA A 172 8.89 7.64 0.51
N ILE A 173 9.37 6.47 0.11
CA ILE A 173 9.03 5.18 0.70
C ILE A 173 9.48 5.13 2.17
N SER A 174 10.71 5.56 2.46
CA SER A 174 11.24 5.58 3.83
C SER A 174 10.39 6.44 4.77
N TYR A 175 9.91 7.61 4.32
CA TYR A 175 9.00 8.43 5.13
C TYR A 175 7.64 7.78 5.37
N ILE A 176 7.15 6.96 4.43
CA ILE A 176 5.92 6.18 4.62
C ILE A 176 6.13 5.13 5.71
N TYR A 177 7.24 4.39 5.65
CA TYR A 177 7.57 3.40 6.70
C TYR A 177 7.79 4.05 8.06
N LEU A 178 8.52 5.18 8.13
CA LEU A 178 8.72 5.92 9.38
C LEU A 178 7.38 6.37 9.99
N ALA A 179 6.47 6.89 9.18
CA ALA A 179 5.14 7.29 9.64
C ALA A 179 4.34 6.09 10.17
N MET A 180 4.41 4.94 9.49
CA MET A 180 3.76 3.72 9.95
C MET A 180 4.39 3.21 11.25
N MET A 181 5.71 3.23 11.40
CA MET A 181 6.38 2.87 12.66
C MET A 181 5.94 3.76 13.82
N CYS A 182 5.81 5.08 13.60
CA CYS A 182 5.26 5.99 14.62
C CYS A 182 3.83 5.61 15.05
N LEU A 183 2.99 5.14 14.12
CA LEU A 183 1.63 4.68 14.44
C LEU A 183 1.66 3.36 15.20
N MET A 184 2.50 2.42 14.80
CA MET A 184 2.66 1.13 15.45
C MET A 184 3.12 1.28 16.90
N VAL A 185 4.16 2.08 17.14
CA VAL A 185 4.69 2.30 18.50
C VAL A 185 3.67 2.98 19.42
N LYS A 186 2.83 3.88 18.90
CA LYS A 186 1.75 4.49 19.70
C LYS A 186 0.64 3.50 20.10
N ASN A 187 0.47 2.42 19.36
CA ASN A 187 -0.56 1.42 19.61
C ASN A 187 -0.05 0.23 20.45
N ILE A 188 1.26 0.18 20.75
CA ILE A 188 1.86 -0.81 21.66
C ILE A 188 1.73 -0.39 23.13
N ASN A 189 1.44 0.89 23.40
CA ASN A 189 1.18 1.43 24.74
C ASN A 189 -0.33 1.56 24.97
#